data_fd9fb39ff6a115f878b604f9ee2c935d
#
_entry.id   fd9fb39ff6a115f878b604f9ee2c935d
#
_cell.length_a   1.000
_cell.length_b   1.000
_cell.length_c   1.000
_cell.angle_alpha   90.00
_cell.angle_beta   90.00
_cell.angle_gamma   90.00
#
_symmetry.space_group_name_H-M   'P 1'
#
loop_
_entity.id
_entity.type
_entity.pdbx_description
1 polymer ?
#
loop_
_entity_poly.entity_id
_entity_poly.type
_entity_poly.pdbx_seq_one_letter_code
_entity_poly.pdbx_strand_id
1 'polypeptide(L)'
;MGSGRAWPTDEGSDGYKILEDELETYKDYKAVEIQVYIYLTEYVDKPLDDLAFNQMKCYFEHIRSLKMSMLLRFACDHTQGENHSPKQDIILEHLRQIKQFNMRNLQLIKDTVTAYQFGMIGAWGEWGATFGK
;
A
#
# COMPACT_ATOMS: atom_id res chain seq x y z
N MET A 1 3.78 -1.49 -11.78
CA MET A 1 4.12 -2.71 -11.09
C MET A 1 4.35 -2.50 -9.62
N GLY A 2 3.53 -2.99 -8.79
CA GLY A 2 3.80 -3.00 -7.36
C GLY A 2 5.05 -3.80 -7.09
N SER A 3 5.98 -3.28 -6.31
CA SER A 3 7.09 -4.08 -5.86
C SER A 3 6.60 -5.08 -4.83
N GLY A 4 6.99 -6.33 -4.95
CA GLY A 4 6.77 -7.33 -3.90
C GLY A 4 7.67 -7.10 -2.68
N ARG A 5 8.09 -5.88 -2.44
CA ARG A 5 9.02 -5.53 -1.38
C ARG A 5 8.29 -5.16 -0.10
N ALA A 6 8.92 -5.47 1.01
CA ALA A 6 8.45 -4.98 2.29
C ALA A 6 8.39 -3.45 2.28
N TRP A 7 7.38 -2.92 2.95
CA TRP A 7 7.25 -1.49 3.14
C TRP A 7 8.50 -0.93 3.82
N PRO A 8 9.09 0.18 3.33
CA PRO A 8 10.29 0.75 3.96
C PRO A 8 10.00 1.19 5.40
N THR A 9 10.97 1.00 6.27
CA THR A 9 10.80 1.27 7.69
C THR A 9 10.91 2.75 8.06
N ASP A 10 11.63 3.52 7.26
CA ASP A 10 11.78 4.96 7.44
C ASP A 10 12.23 5.63 6.14
N GLU A 11 12.10 6.95 6.07
CA GLU A 11 12.39 7.74 4.88
C GLU A 11 13.88 7.67 4.46
N GLY A 12 14.78 7.44 5.38
CA GLY A 12 16.21 7.31 5.08
C GLY A 12 16.65 5.88 4.79
N SER A 13 15.74 4.92 4.81
CA SER A 13 16.09 3.52 4.61
C SER A 13 16.43 3.21 3.16
N ASP A 14 17.25 2.18 2.95
CA ASP A 14 17.56 1.69 1.60
C ASP A 14 16.30 1.27 0.84
N GLY A 15 15.32 0.71 1.54
CA GLY A 15 14.03 0.33 0.94
C GLY A 15 13.26 1.53 0.41
N TYR A 16 13.26 2.63 1.15
CA TYR A 16 12.60 3.87 0.72
C TYR A 16 13.27 4.44 -0.54
N LYS A 17 14.59 4.50 -0.55
CA LYS A 17 15.35 4.99 -1.70
C LYS A 17 15.09 4.15 -2.96
N ILE A 18 15.00 2.85 -2.81
CA ILE A 18 14.66 1.97 -3.93
C ILE A 18 13.28 2.31 -4.51
N LEU A 19 12.31 2.61 -3.65
CA LEU A 19 10.98 3.04 -4.12
C LEU A 19 11.02 4.39 -4.85
N GLU A 20 11.81 5.34 -4.35
CA GLU A 20 12.01 6.62 -5.03
C GLU A 20 12.65 6.43 -6.41
N ASP A 21 13.69 5.63 -6.50
CA ASP A 21 14.36 5.33 -7.77
C ASP A 21 13.42 4.65 -8.76
N GLU A 22 12.57 3.74 -8.29
CA GLU A 22 11.53 3.10 -9.10
C GLU A 22 10.54 4.13 -9.67
N LEU A 23 10.06 5.03 -8.83
CA LEU A 23 9.13 6.08 -9.24
C LEU A 23 9.75 7.04 -10.26
N GLU A 24 11.00 7.41 -10.08
CA GLU A 24 11.72 8.23 -11.04
C GLU A 24 11.86 7.52 -12.40
N THR A 25 12.10 6.20 -12.39
CA THR A 25 12.13 5.40 -13.61
C THR A 25 10.80 5.46 -14.36
N TYR A 26 9.68 5.34 -13.64
CA TYR A 26 8.35 5.44 -14.26
C TYR A 26 8.11 6.83 -14.85
N LYS A 27 8.60 7.87 -14.19
CA LYS A 27 8.55 9.23 -14.73
C LYS A 27 9.29 9.34 -16.06
N ASP A 28 10.46 8.73 -16.17
CA ASP A 28 11.25 8.73 -17.41
C ASP A 28 10.52 8.04 -18.56
N TYR A 29 9.71 7.03 -18.26
CA TYR A 29 8.80 6.40 -19.23
C TYR A 29 7.53 7.21 -19.48
N LYS A 30 7.41 8.40 -18.91
CA LYS A 30 6.22 9.27 -19.01
C LYS A 30 4.95 8.58 -18.49
N ALA A 31 5.08 7.69 -17.54
CA ALA A 31 3.94 7.09 -16.87
C ALA A 31 3.15 8.19 -16.14
N VAL A 32 1.85 8.19 -16.31
CA VAL A 32 0.94 9.12 -15.61
C VAL A 32 0.17 8.43 -14.50
N GLU A 33 0.03 7.12 -14.59
CA GLU A 33 -0.63 6.28 -13.59
C GLU A 33 0.16 4.99 -13.38
N ILE A 34 0.28 4.59 -12.12
CA ILE A 34 0.96 3.36 -11.73
C ILE A 34 0.06 2.52 -10.85
N GLN A 35 0.22 1.21 -10.89
CA GLN A 35 -0.41 0.31 -9.94
C GLN A 35 0.52 0.09 -8.75
N VAL A 36 0.02 0.36 -7.55
CA VAL A 36 0.80 0.27 -6.31
C VAL A 36 0.16 -0.74 -5.37
N TYR A 37 0.97 -1.66 -4.88
CA TYR A 37 0.58 -2.60 -3.83
C TYR A 37 1.27 -2.21 -2.54
N ILE A 38 0.49 -1.92 -1.51
CA ILE A 38 0.99 -1.74 -0.16
C ILE A 38 0.73 -3.04 0.60
N TYR A 39 1.81 -3.73 0.96
CA TYR A 39 1.72 -4.98 1.68
C TYR A 39 1.77 -4.74 3.17
N LEU A 40 0.71 -5.15 3.86
CA LEU A 40 0.55 -5.01 5.31
C LEU A 40 0.98 -6.29 6.05
N THR A 41 2.04 -6.93 5.60
CA THR A 41 2.49 -8.24 6.10
C THR A 41 2.84 -8.22 7.58
N GLU A 42 3.33 -7.10 8.09
CA GLU A 42 3.67 -6.95 9.50
C GLU A 42 2.46 -6.65 10.38
N TYR A 43 1.30 -6.43 9.78
CA TYR A 43 0.08 -6.00 10.48
C TYR A 43 -1.06 -7.02 10.36
N VAL A 44 -0.76 -8.27 10.05
CA VAL A 44 -1.78 -9.31 9.88
C VAL A 44 -2.54 -9.64 11.17
N ASP A 45 -1.95 -9.32 12.31
CA ASP A 45 -2.50 -9.62 13.63
C ASP A 45 -2.66 -8.40 14.54
N LYS A 46 -2.43 -7.20 14.02
CA LYS A 46 -2.47 -5.96 14.80
C LYS A 46 -2.92 -4.77 13.97
N PRO A 47 -3.42 -3.70 14.62
CA PRO A 47 -3.73 -2.44 13.93
C PRO A 47 -2.50 -1.82 13.27
N LEU A 48 -2.74 -0.94 12.31
CA LEU A 48 -1.71 -0.08 11.73
C LEU A 48 -1.26 0.94 12.80
N ASP A 49 -0.02 1.35 12.72
CA ASP A 49 0.58 2.31 13.65
C ASP A 49 0.94 3.62 12.93
N ASP A 50 1.42 4.59 13.69
CA ASP A 50 1.79 5.90 13.16
C ASP A 50 2.94 5.80 12.15
N LEU A 51 3.86 4.86 12.34
CA LEU A 51 4.94 4.64 11.38
C LEU A 51 4.41 4.27 10.01
N ALA A 52 3.47 3.33 9.95
CA ALA A 52 2.84 2.93 8.68
C ALA A 52 2.17 4.12 7.99
N PHE A 53 1.42 4.92 8.73
CA PHE A 53 0.73 6.09 8.15
C PHE A 53 1.68 7.20 7.73
N ASN A 54 2.74 7.44 8.47
CA ASN A 54 3.75 8.42 8.09
C ASN A 54 4.46 8.02 6.80
N GLN A 55 4.80 6.75 6.66
CA GLN A 55 5.42 6.22 5.44
C GLN A 55 4.47 6.30 4.24
N MET A 56 3.20 5.96 4.43
CA MET A 56 2.18 6.10 3.38
C MET A 56 2.08 7.56 2.93
N LYS A 57 2.03 8.49 3.87
CA LYS A 57 1.93 9.91 3.56
C LYS A 57 3.14 10.40 2.77
N CYS A 58 4.35 10.08 3.20
CA CYS A 58 5.57 10.44 2.48
C CYS A 58 5.58 9.87 1.05
N TYR A 59 5.20 8.63 0.90
CA TYR A 59 5.12 7.97 -0.40
C TYR A 59 4.10 8.64 -1.34
N PHE A 60 2.93 8.96 -0.83
CA PHE A 60 1.90 9.63 -1.62
C PHE A 60 2.29 11.06 -1.98
N GLU A 61 2.94 11.78 -1.08
CA GLU A 61 3.46 13.11 -1.38
C GLU A 61 4.53 13.06 -2.48
N HIS A 62 5.36 12.03 -2.49
CA HIS A 62 6.35 11.83 -3.53
C HIS A 62 5.68 11.57 -4.89
N ILE A 63 4.68 10.68 -4.93
CA ILE A 63 3.89 10.44 -6.15
C ILE A 63 3.27 11.74 -6.66
N ARG A 64 2.69 12.55 -5.76
CA ARG A 64 2.14 13.86 -6.14
C ARG A 64 3.18 14.78 -6.73
N SER A 65 4.39 14.81 -6.17
CA SER A 65 5.48 15.64 -6.66
C SER A 65 5.91 15.28 -8.09
N LEU A 66 5.76 14.01 -8.46
CA LEU A 66 6.03 13.52 -9.81
C LEU A 66 4.86 13.73 -10.78
N LYS A 67 3.76 14.30 -10.32
CA LYS A 67 2.52 14.50 -11.08
C LYS A 67 1.96 13.18 -11.64
N MET A 68 2.07 12.13 -10.85
CA MET A 68 1.54 10.81 -11.17
C MET A 68 0.33 10.52 -10.29
N SER A 69 -0.47 9.56 -10.71
CA SER A 69 -1.53 8.98 -9.91
C SER A 69 -1.35 7.48 -9.74
N MET A 70 -2.10 6.89 -8.84
CA MET A 70 -1.98 5.47 -8.57
C MET A 70 -3.33 4.77 -8.46
N LEU A 71 -3.35 3.55 -8.98
CA LEU A 71 -4.35 2.54 -8.65
C LEU A 71 -3.81 1.77 -7.45
N LEU A 72 -4.42 1.95 -6.28
CA LEU A 72 -3.87 1.51 -5.01
C LEU A 72 -4.54 0.24 -4.51
N ARG A 73 -3.74 -0.76 -4.17
CA ARG A 73 -4.21 -1.99 -3.54
C ARG A 73 -3.49 -2.18 -2.20
N PHE A 74 -4.26 -2.38 -1.15
CA PHE A 74 -3.73 -2.92 0.10
C PHE A 74 -3.85 -4.44 0.08
N ALA A 75 -2.79 -5.13 0.46
CA ALA A 75 -2.76 -6.57 0.55
C ALA A 75 -1.99 -7.00 1.79
N CYS A 76 -2.35 -8.13 2.37
CA CYS A 76 -1.70 -8.63 3.58
C CYS A 76 -0.71 -9.76 3.29
N ASP A 77 -0.78 -10.36 2.12
CA ASP A 77 0.06 -11.48 1.75
C ASP A 77 0.62 -11.28 0.34
N HIS A 78 1.92 -11.48 0.21
CA HIS A 78 2.62 -11.44 -1.07
C HIS A 78 3.21 -12.80 -1.47
N THR A 79 2.90 -13.86 -0.71
CA THR A 79 3.38 -15.21 -0.98
C THR A 79 2.23 -16.14 -1.33
N GLN A 80 2.45 -17.00 -2.29
CA GLN A 80 1.48 -18.01 -2.67
C GLN A 80 1.65 -19.27 -1.79
N GLY A 81 0.56 -19.84 -1.36
CA GLY A 81 0.56 -21.10 -0.62
C GLY A 81 0.54 -20.97 0.90
N GLU A 82 0.63 -19.77 1.43
CA GLU A 82 0.47 -19.51 2.85
C GLU A 82 -0.78 -18.65 3.08
N ASN A 83 -1.45 -18.89 4.19
CA ASN A 83 -2.62 -18.10 4.55
C ASN A 83 -2.24 -17.03 5.58
N HIS A 84 -1.92 -15.87 5.11
CA HIS A 84 -1.63 -14.71 5.95
C HIS A 84 -2.80 -13.70 6.00
N SER A 85 -3.96 -14.13 5.59
CA SER A 85 -5.14 -13.27 5.69
C SER A 85 -5.45 -12.95 7.14
N PRO A 86 -5.63 -11.67 7.49
CA PRO A 86 -5.97 -11.29 8.84
C PRO A 86 -7.36 -11.80 9.24
N LYS A 87 -7.62 -11.83 10.52
CA LYS A 87 -8.97 -12.06 11.02
C LYS A 87 -9.88 -10.89 10.65
N GLN A 88 -11.18 -11.15 10.62
CA GLN A 88 -12.18 -10.17 10.21
C GLN A 88 -12.11 -8.89 11.03
N ASP A 89 -11.94 -8.97 12.33
CA ASP A 89 -11.84 -7.81 13.22
C ASP A 89 -10.61 -6.94 12.89
N ILE A 90 -9.50 -7.55 12.55
CA ILE A 90 -8.29 -6.83 12.13
C ILE A 90 -8.49 -6.15 10.76
N ILE A 91 -9.12 -6.84 9.81
CA ILE A 91 -9.44 -6.25 8.51
C ILE A 91 -10.34 -5.02 8.68
N LEU A 92 -11.37 -5.13 9.50
CA LEU A 92 -12.30 -4.01 9.76
C LEU A 92 -11.58 -2.85 10.43
N GLU A 93 -10.66 -3.12 11.36
CA GLU A 93 -9.86 -2.07 11.99
C GLU A 93 -8.91 -1.39 10.99
N HIS A 94 -8.25 -2.14 10.11
CA HIS A 94 -7.42 -1.56 9.05
C HIS A 94 -8.25 -0.67 8.14
N LEU A 95 -9.42 -1.10 7.71
CA LEU A 95 -10.31 -0.31 6.86
C LEU A 95 -10.76 0.97 7.56
N ARG A 96 -11.08 0.89 8.84
CA ARG A 96 -11.43 2.06 9.65
C ARG A 96 -10.28 3.06 9.73
N GLN A 97 -9.07 2.57 9.97
CA GLN A 97 -7.87 3.40 10.06
C GLN A 97 -7.51 4.03 8.71
N ILE A 98 -7.60 3.28 7.62
CA ILE A 98 -7.36 3.80 6.27
C ILE A 98 -8.40 4.88 5.92
N LYS A 99 -9.65 4.67 6.27
CA LYS A 99 -10.70 5.69 6.10
C LYS A 99 -10.33 6.98 6.83
N GLN A 100 -9.91 6.88 8.09
CA GLN A 100 -9.51 8.06 8.86
C GLN A 100 -8.30 8.77 8.24
N PHE A 101 -7.31 8.02 7.79
CA PHE A 101 -6.15 8.58 7.09
C PHE A 101 -6.59 9.33 5.83
N ASN A 102 -7.47 8.76 5.03
CA ASN A 102 -7.99 9.39 3.83
C ASN A 102 -8.72 10.70 4.15
N MET A 103 -9.53 10.71 5.20
CA MET A 103 -10.26 11.91 5.61
C MET A 103 -9.34 13.03 6.10
N ARG A 104 -8.28 12.68 6.83
CA ARG A 104 -7.29 13.64 7.32
C ARG A 104 -6.37 14.17 6.23
N ASN A 105 -6.22 13.44 5.14
CA ASN A 105 -5.33 13.76 4.02
C ASN A 105 -6.11 13.84 2.71
N LEU A 106 -7.32 14.35 2.76
CA LEU A 106 -8.28 14.25 1.65
C LEU A 106 -7.73 14.84 0.34
N GLN A 107 -7.06 15.98 0.38
CA GLN A 107 -6.53 16.58 -0.84
C GLN A 107 -5.39 15.75 -1.43
N LEU A 108 -4.50 15.22 -0.59
CA LEU A 108 -3.44 14.32 -1.02
C LEU A 108 -4.00 13.07 -1.69
N ILE A 109 -5.04 12.47 -1.11
CA ILE A 109 -5.69 11.30 -1.69
C ILE A 109 -6.34 11.65 -3.04
N LYS A 110 -7.06 12.76 -3.12
CA LYS A 110 -7.66 13.20 -4.39
C LYS A 110 -6.62 13.46 -5.48
N ASP A 111 -5.46 13.98 -5.11
CA ASP A 111 -4.39 14.29 -6.06
C ASP A 111 -3.64 13.05 -6.55
N THR A 112 -3.67 11.95 -5.80
CA THR A 112 -2.77 10.81 -6.05
C THR A 112 -3.48 9.48 -6.30
N VAL A 113 -4.64 9.25 -5.73
CA VAL A 113 -5.32 7.95 -5.82
C VAL A 113 -6.49 8.02 -6.80
N THR A 114 -6.37 7.29 -7.91
CA THR A 114 -7.44 7.19 -8.90
C THR A 114 -8.53 6.23 -8.42
N ALA A 115 -8.13 5.09 -7.89
CA ALA A 115 -9.06 4.07 -7.40
C ALA A 115 -8.38 3.16 -6.38
N TYR A 116 -9.20 2.54 -5.54
CA TYR A 116 -8.78 1.49 -4.61
C TYR A 116 -9.19 0.13 -5.13
N GLN A 117 -8.29 -0.84 -4.95
CA GLN A 117 -8.64 -2.25 -5.06
C GLN A 117 -8.63 -2.88 -3.66
N PHE A 118 -9.69 -3.59 -3.35
CA PHE A 118 -9.78 -4.28 -2.06
C PHE A 118 -9.04 -5.62 -2.14
N GLY A 119 -7.94 -5.72 -1.44
CA GLY A 119 -7.03 -6.85 -1.50
C GLY A 119 -6.65 -7.43 -0.13
N MET A 120 -7.53 -7.38 0.85
CA MET A 120 -7.22 -7.81 2.21
C MET A 120 -7.22 -9.32 2.39
N ILE A 121 -7.64 -10.08 1.40
CA ILE A 121 -7.83 -11.53 1.49
C ILE A 121 -7.07 -12.21 0.37
N GLY A 122 -6.32 -13.26 0.73
CA GLY A 122 -5.58 -14.09 -0.21
C GLY A 122 -4.24 -13.52 -0.64
N ALA A 123 -3.49 -14.32 -1.35
CA ALA A 123 -2.19 -13.93 -1.89
C ALA A 123 -2.36 -12.74 -2.84
N TRP A 124 -1.49 -11.75 -2.69
CA TRP A 124 -1.53 -10.49 -3.45
C TRP A 124 -2.87 -9.74 -3.38
N GLY A 125 -3.74 -10.14 -2.45
CA GLY A 125 -5.06 -9.54 -2.32
C GLY A 125 -6.02 -9.90 -3.44
N GLU A 126 -5.87 -11.05 -4.06
CA GLU A 126 -6.69 -11.46 -5.21
C GLU A 126 -7.88 -12.33 -4.83
N TRP A 127 -8.11 -12.56 -3.55
CA TRP A 127 -9.22 -13.34 -3.00
C TRP A 127 -9.21 -14.82 -3.39
N GLY A 128 -8.17 -15.24 -4.12
CA GLY A 128 -7.94 -16.62 -4.45
C GLY A 128 -7.01 -17.30 -3.45
N ALA A 129 -6.91 -18.61 -3.51
CA ALA A 129 -5.98 -19.41 -2.72
C ALA A 129 -6.03 -19.09 -1.21
N THR A 130 -7.21 -18.82 -0.69
CA THR A 130 -7.40 -18.64 0.75
C THR A 130 -7.61 -19.99 1.42
N PHE A 131 -6.83 -20.25 2.44
CA PHE A 131 -6.92 -21.44 3.25
C PHE A 131 -7.46 -21.05 4.63
N GLY A 132 -8.36 -21.83 5.16
CA GLY A 132 -8.99 -21.49 6.41
C GLY A 132 -10.08 -20.43 6.19
N LYS A 133 -10.95 -20.39 7.01
CA LYS A 133 -12.18 -19.62 6.85
C LYS A 133 -12.41 -18.70 8.04
#